data_f282dc92e963bcde4e8ef55d482be422
#
_entry.id   f282dc92e963bcde4e8ef55d482be422
#
_cell.length_a   1.000
_cell.length_b   1.000
_cell.length_c   1.000
_cell.angle_alpha   90.00
_cell.angle_beta   90.00
_cell.angle_gamma   90.00
#
_symmetry.space_group_name_H-M   'P 1'
#
loop_
_entity.id
_entity.type
_entity.pdbx_description
1 polymer ?
#
loop_
_entity_poly.entity_id
_entity_poly.type
_entity_poly.pdbx_seq_one_letter_code
_entity_poly.pdbx_strand_id
1 'polypeptide(L)'
;MFKLQGHIPRKVAVECSGGVDSMVIADFLSNNHDVTLLYFNHGTTTGDAAQAFLEHHAQEKNLKLHIGKITDPRAPKGKSTEEHWRIERYKWLDEQAKKLNTEIVTGHHLDDCVETWIWSSLHGTGKIVPYRRKQVIRPFRLNTKDKFYTWAEKYSIDFIEDLSNNNTDYMRNYVRHELMPHALKVNPGLHKVVRKKVLTEVG
;
A
#
# COMPACT_ATOMS: atom_id res chain seq x y z
N MET A 1 16.10 -10.56 0.03
CA MET A 1 16.14 -9.28 0.78
C MET A 1 15.42 -8.21 -0.04
N PHE A 2 14.67 -7.29 0.60
CA PHE A 2 14.03 -6.16 -0.07
C PHE A 2 15.06 -5.11 -0.51
N LYS A 3 14.82 -4.50 -1.68
CA LYS A 3 15.52 -3.30 -2.14
C LYS A 3 14.70 -2.10 -1.71
N LEU A 4 15.27 -1.26 -0.86
CA LEU A 4 14.61 -0.04 -0.38
C LEU A 4 15.05 1.16 -1.20
N GLN A 5 14.15 2.11 -1.35
CA GLN A 5 14.37 3.40 -2.01
C GLN A 5 14.28 4.51 -0.96
N GLY A 6 15.25 5.41 -0.96
CA GLY A 6 15.33 6.50 0.00
C GLY A 6 15.70 6.05 1.41
N HIS A 7 15.55 6.96 2.37
CA HIS A 7 15.83 6.75 3.79
C HIS A 7 14.51 6.50 4.56
N ILE A 8 14.52 5.57 5.51
CA ILE A 8 13.42 5.34 6.46
C ILE A 8 13.92 5.75 7.84
N PRO A 9 13.23 6.67 8.55
CA PRO A 9 13.66 7.12 9.87
C PRO A 9 13.58 6.00 10.91
N ARG A 10 14.37 6.09 11.98
CA ARG A 10 14.37 5.10 13.07
C ARG A 10 12.98 4.88 13.67
N LYS A 11 12.24 5.96 13.93
CA LYS A 11 10.83 5.93 14.31
C LYS A 11 10.00 6.11 13.05
N VAL A 12 9.10 5.19 12.77
CA VAL A 12 8.30 5.19 11.54
C VAL A 12 6.89 4.65 11.80
N ALA A 13 5.91 5.18 11.08
CA ALA A 13 4.58 4.60 11.08
C ALA A 13 4.37 3.77 9.79
N VAL A 14 3.62 2.68 9.87
CA VAL A 14 3.25 1.83 8.73
C VAL A 14 1.75 1.83 8.56
N GLU A 15 1.25 2.29 7.42
CA GLU A 15 -0.14 2.12 7.05
C GLU A 15 -0.39 0.63 6.78
N CYS A 16 -1.19 0.01 7.64
CA CYS A 16 -1.40 -1.43 7.67
C CYS A 16 -2.87 -1.76 7.41
N SER A 17 -3.18 -2.40 6.29
CA SER A 17 -4.53 -2.83 5.92
C SER A 17 -4.85 -4.26 6.35
N GLY A 18 -3.90 -4.97 6.95
CA GLY A 18 -4.00 -6.41 7.21
C GLY A 18 -3.60 -7.29 6.02
N GLY A 19 -3.51 -6.74 4.81
CA GLY A 19 -3.07 -7.48 3.62
C GLY A 19 -1.56 -7.74 3.61
N VAL A 20 -1.14 -8.76 2.84
CA VAL A 20 0.23 -9.28 2.83
C VAL A 20 1.31 -8.21 2.71
N ASP A 21 1.15 -7.19 1.84
CA ASP A 21 2.17 -6.16 1.64
C ASP A 21 2.43 -5.37 2.91
N SER A 22 1.36 -4.90 3.55
CA SER A 22 1.45 -4.07 4.74
C SER A 22 1.93 -4.86 5.96
N MET A 23 1.50 -6.12 6.12
CA MET A 23 1.93 -6.99 7.21
C MET A 23 3.41 -7.34 7.09
N VAL A 24 3.87 -7.68 5.89
CA VAL A 24 5.28 -7.95 5.60
C VAL A 24 6.15 -6.71 5.81
N ILE A 25 5.68 -5.52 5.43
CA ILE A 25 6.43 -4.27 5.68
C ILE A 25 6.54 -3.99 7.17
N ALA A 26 5.45 -4.18 7.92
CA ALA A 26 5.45 -4.01 9.36
C ALA A 26 6.45 -4.95 10.04
N ASP A 27 6.44 -6.24 9.69
CA ASP A 27 7.39 -7.23 10.18
C ASP A 27 8.82 -6.88 9.81
N PHE A 28 9.09 -6.61 8.54
CA PHE A 28 10.44 -6.28 8.06
C PHE A 28 11.03 -5.06 8.75
N LEU A 29 10.25 -3.99 8.92
CA LEU A 29 10.72 -2.77 9.56
C LEU A 29 10.85 -2.91 11.07
N SER A 30 10.02 -3.70 11.73
CA SER A 30 10.09 -3.93 13.19
C SER A 30 11.42 -4.55 13.64
N ASN A 31 12.17 -5.18 12.75
CA ASN A 31 13.50 -5.72 13.07
C ASN A 31 14.54 -4.62 13.36
N ASN A 32 14.38 -3.40 12.80
CA ASN A 32 15.40 -2.35 12.90
C ASN A 32 14.82 -0.95 13.14
N HIS A 33 13.51 -0.80 13.25
CA HIS A 33 12.82 0.46 13.43
C HIS A 33 11.81 0.38 14.57
N ASP A 34 11.51 1.53 15.19
CA ASP A 34 10.39 1.69 16.14
C ASP A 34 9.11 1.93 15.33
N VAL A 35 8.35 0.85 15.13
CA VAL A 35 7.17 0.83 14.25
C VAL A 35 5.89 1.12 15.03
N THR A 36 5.08 2.02 14.49
CA THR A 36 3.69 2.23 14.91
C THR A 36 2.76 1.86 13.74
N LEU A 37 1.81 0.99 13.95
CA LEU A 37 0.81 0.61 12.95
C LEU A 37 -0.29 1.67 12.86
N LEU A 38 -0.73 1.98 11.64
CA LEU A 38 -1.83 2.88 11.35
C LEU A 38 -2.87 2.15 10.52
N TYR A 39 -4.09 2.06 10.99
CA TYR A 39 -5.20 1.48 10.25
C TYR A 39 -6.34 2.48 10.09
N PHE A 40 -6.88 2.61 8.87
CA PHE A 40 -8.04 3.46 8.60
C PHE A 40 -9.22 2.60 8.15
N ASN A 41 -10.24 2.51 9.00
CA ASN A 41 -11.45 1.73 8.76
C ASN A 41 -12.45 2.53 7.91
N HIS A 42 -12.81 2.00 6.75
CA HIS A 42 -13.77 2.60 5.82
C HIS A 42 -15.24 2.32 6.17
N GLY A 43 -15.53 1.71 7.33
CA GLY A 43 -16.88 1.43 7.80
C GLY A 43 -17.57 0.30 7.05
N THR A 44 -16.81 -0.66 6.52
CA THR A 44 -17.32 -1.88 5.88
C THR A 44 -17.18 -3.08 6.81
N THR A 45 -17.96 -4.14 6.58
CA THR A 45 -17.83 -5.40 7.34
C THR A 45 -16.43 -6.00 7.23
N THR A 46 -15.84 -5.96 6.03
CA THR A 46 -14.45 -6.40 5.81
C THR A 46 -13.46 -5.50 6.55
N GLY A 47 -13.77 -4.19 6.65
CA GLY A 47 -12.96 -3.23 7.41
C GLY A 47 -13.00 -3.52 8.92
N ASP A 48 -14.14 -3.88 9.46
CA ASP A 48 -14.24 -4.24 10.89
C ASP A 48 -13.47 -5.56 11.19
N ALA A 49 -13.54 -6.54 10.29
CA ALA A 49 -12.75 -7.78 10.41
C ALA A 49 -11.23 -7.51 10.34
N ALA A 50 -10.80 -6.64 9.43
CA ALA A 50 -9.40 -6.23 9.31
C ALA A 50 -8.93 -5.48 10.56
N GLN A 51 -9.77 -4.66 11.16
CA GLN A 51 -9.48 -3.98 12.41
C GLN A 51 -9.23 -4.99 13.53
N ALA A 52 -10.14 -5.94 13.74
CA ALA A 52 -10.00 -6.96 14.78
C ALA A 52 -8.73 -7.80 14.62
N PHE A 53 -8.39 -8.17 13.38
CA PHE A 53 -7.15 -8.86 13.06
C PHE A 53 -5.91 -8.03 13.46
N LEU A 54 -5.89 -6.76 13.11
CA LEU A 54 -4.76 -5.87 13.41
C LEU A 54 -4.63 -5.56 14.91
N GLU A 55 -5.75 -5.44 15.63
CA GLU A 55 -5.76 -5.28 17.10
C GLU A 55 -5.13 -6.50 17.78
N HIS A 56 -5.51 -7.70 17.36
CA HIS A 56 -4.92 -8.95 17.87
C HIS A 56 -3.42 -9.03 17.54
N HIS A 57 -3.04 -8.80 16.29
CA HIS A 57 -1.64 -8.81 15.85
C HIS A 57 -0.79 -7.79 16.62
N ALA A 58 -1.28 -6.58 16.80
CA ALA A 58 -0.55 -5.53 17.52
C ALA A 58 -0.35 -5.91 18.99
N GLN A 59 -1.34 -6.54 19.62
CA GLN A 59 -1.24 -7.05 21.00
C GLN A 59 -0.19 -8.16 21.09
N GLU A 60 -0.24 -9.16 20.21
CA GLU A 60 0.73 -10.28 20.21
C GLU A 60 2.16 -9.81 19.99
N LYS A 61 2.37 -8.86 19.08
CA LYS A 61 3.71 -8.33 18.74
C LYS A 61 4.14 -7.14 19.61
N ASN A 62 3.33 -6.72 20.58
CA ASN A 62 3.56 -5.57 21.42
C ASN A 62 3.85 -4.29 20.61
N LEU A 63 3.10 -4.07 19.54
CA LEU A 63 3.18 -2.90 18.66
C LEU A 63 2.11 -1.87 19.00
N LYS A 64 2.43 -0.60 18.82
CA LYS A 64 1.43 0.47 18.90
C LYS A 64 0.55 0.44 17.66
N LEU A 65 -0.77 0.54 17.85
CA LEU A 65 -1.75 0.62 16.76
C LEU A 65 -2.63 1.86 16.96
N HIS A 66 -2.71 2.69 15.94
CA HIS A 66 -3.67 3.80 15.87
C HIS A 66 -4.72 3.48 14.82
N ILE A 67 -5.98 3.63 15.19
CA ILE A 67 -7.12 3.35 14.32
C ILE A 67 -7.84 4.66 14.02
N GLY A 68 -8.07 4.92 12.74
CA GLY A 68 -8.99 5.93 12.25
C GLY A 68 -10.24 5.27 11.66
N LYS A 69 -11.36 5.97 11.69
CA LYS A 69 -12.60 5.50 11.07
C LYS A 69 -13.20 6.63 10.24
N ILE A 70 -13.72 6.28 9.07
CA ILE A 70 -14.44 7.23 8.23
C ILE A 70 -15.73 7.69 8.94
N THR A 71 -16.00 8.98 8.90
CA THR A 71 -17.19 9.56 9.55
C THR A 71 -18.45 9.29 8.72
N ASP A 72 -18.39 9.48 7.41
CA ASP A 72 -19.46 9.13 6.48
C ASP A 72 -18.87 8.33 5.31
N PRO A 73 -19.21 7.04 5.17
CA PRO A 73 -18.68 6.21 4.08
C PRO A 73 -19.30 6.52 2.71
N ARG A 74 -20.37 7.33 2.67
CA ARG A 74 -21.08 7.69 1.43
C ARG A 74 -20.30 8.77 0.68
N ALA A 75 -20.02 8.52 -0.59
CA ALA A 75 -19.36 9.51 -1.44
C ALA A 75 -20.28 10.72 -1.71
N PRO A 76 -19.74 11.94 -1.67
CA PRO A 76 -20.46 13.12 -2.15
C PRO A 76 -20.88 12.96 -3.62
N LYS A 77 -21.96 13.66 -4.01
CA LYS A 77 -22.46 13.65 -5.40
C LYS A 77 -21.33 13.96 -6.40
N GLY A 78 -21.18 13.12 -7.40
CA GLY A 78 -20.16 13.27 -8.46
C GLY A 78 -18.78 12.68 -8.16
N LYS A 79 -18.59 12.05 -7.00
CA LYS A 79 -17.36 11.31 -6.67
C LYS A 79 -17.62 9.82 -6.56
N SER A 80 -16.62 9.01 -6.92
CA SER A 80 -16.67 7.58 -6.62
C SER A 80 -16.43 7.32 -5.13
N THR A 81 -16.98 6.22 -4.62
CA THR A 81 -16.77 5.79 -3.23
C THR A 81 -15.27 5.58 -2.94
N GLU A 82 -14.54 4.98 -3.88
CA GLU A 82 -13.10 4.73 -3.75
C GLU A 82 -12.31 6.04 -3.65
N GLU A 83 -12.63 7.04 -4.47
CA GLU A 83 -11.99 8.37 -4.42
C GLU A 83 -12.26 9.05 -3.07
N HIS A 84 -13.51 9.00 -2.59
CA HIS A 84 -13.89 9.58 -1.30
C HIS A 84 -13.12 8.92 -0.16
N TRP A 85 -13.13 7.59 -0.08
CA TRP A 85 -12.40 6.84 0.93
C TRP A 85 -10.90 7.12 0.91
N ARG A 86 -10.33 7.22 -0.29
CA ARG A 86 -8.92 7.59 -0.47
C ARG A 86 -8.63 8.98 0.09
N ILE A 87 -9.47 9.97 -0.17
CA ILE A 87 -9.29 11.34 0.33
C ILE A 87 -9.32 11.36 1.86
N GLU A 88 -10.33 10.75 2.48
CA GLU A 88 -10.49 10.73 3.93
C GLU A 88 -9.33 9.97 4.61
N ARG A 89 -8.92 8.85 4.06
CA ARG A 89 -7.76 8.10 4.54
C ARG A 89 -6.48 8.93 4.51
N TYR A 90 -6.17 9.59 3.40
CA TYR A 90 -4.97 10.42 3.33
C TYR A 90 -5.01 11.66 4.21
N LYS A 91 -6.18 12.24 4.43
CA LYS A 91 -6.37 13.33 5.38
C LYS A 91 -6.00 12.85 6.80
N TRP A 92 -6.54 11.70 7.20
CA TRP A 92 -6.22 11.12 8.50
C TRP A 92 -4.74 10.73 8.62
N LEU A 93 -4.13 10.14 7.59
CA LEU A 93 -2.69 9.84 7.59
C LEU A 93 -1.85 11.12 7.75
N ASP A 94 -2.19 12.21 7.07
CA ASP A 94 -1.49 13.50 7.22
C ASP A 94 -1.58 14.03 8.68
N GLU A 95 -2.71 13.81 9.35
CA GLU A 95 -2.89 14.16 10.78
C GLU A 95 -2.04 13.27 11.70
N GLN A 96 -2.03 11.94 11.45
CA GLN A 96 -1.22 11.01 12.23
C GLN A 96 0.29 11.29 12.08
N ALA A 97 0.75 11.58 10.87
CA ALA A 97 2.14 11.93 10.63
C ALA A 97 2.61 13.14 11.45
N LYS A 98 1.75 14.17 11.56
CA LYS A 98 2.00 15.35 12.41
C LYS A 98 2.01 14.99 13.89
N LYS A 99 1.00 14.23 14.37
CA LYS A 99 0.89 13.83 15.78
C LYS A 99 2.08 12.98 16.24
N LEU A 100 2.52 12.05 15.39
CA LEU A 100 3.63 11.16 15.68
C LEU A 100 5.00 11.77 15.38
N ASN A 101 5.02 12.92 14.69
CA ASN A 101 6.22 13.58 14.18
C ASN A 101 7.13 12.58 13.43
N THR A 102 6.56 11.85 12.45
CA THR A 102 7.28 10.83 11.68
C THR A 102 6.71 10.66 10.28
N GLU A 103 7.47 9.96 9.43
CA GLU A 103 7.02 9.54 8.11
C GLU A 103 6.14 8.28 8.21
N ILE A 104 5.26 8.12 7.21
CA ILE A 104 4.38 6.96 7.09
C ILE A 104 4.80 6.15 5.86
N VAL A 105 5.10 4.87 6.06
CA VAL A 105 5.35 3.92 4.99
C VAL A 105 4.03 3.29 4.55
N THR A 106 3.81 3.20 3.23
CA THR A 106 2.66 2.50 2.66
C THR A 106 3.09 1.35 1.76
N GLY A 107 2.27 0.31 1.66
CA GLY A 107 2.53 -0.97 1.03
C GLY A 107 2.53 -0.97 -0.51
N HIS A 108 3.10 0.06 -1.15
CA HIS A 108 3.20 0.09 -2.61
C HIS A 108 4.47 -0.62 -3.10
N HIS A 109 4.31 -1.48 -4.10
CA HIS A 109 5.36 -2.28 -4.71
C HIS A 109 5.49 -2.03 -6.22
N LEU A 110 6.37 -2.76 -6.91
CA LEU A 110 6.67 -2.52 -8.33
C LEU A 110 5.45 -2.80 -9.22
N ASP A 111 4.65 -3.80 -8.90
CA ASP A 111 3.45 -4.12 -9.69
C ASP A 111 2.43 -2.98 -9.62
N ASP A 112 2.26 -2.32 -8.47
CA ASP A 112 1.43 -1.10 -8.37
C ASP A 112 1.95 0.03 -9.28
N CYS A 113 3.28 0.13 -9.42
CA CYS A 113 3.88 1.09 -10.34
C CYS A 113 3.62 0.71 -11.79
N VAL A 114 3.62 -0.59 -12.14
CA VAL A 114 3.27 -1.10 -13.47
C VAL A 114 1.80 -0.85 -13.78
N GLU A 115 0.89 -1.19 -12.87
CA GLU A 115 -0.55 -0.93 -12.99
C GLU A 115 -0.81 0.57 -13.24
N THR A 116 -0.23 1.42 -12.40
CA THR A 116 -0.38 2.88 -12.52
C THR A 116 0.20 3.39 -13.82
N TRP A 117 1.34 2.85 -14.26
CA TRP A 117 1.96 3.24 -15.53
C TRP A 117 1.10 2.82 -16.72
N ILE A 118 0.56 1.59 -16.76
CA ILE A 118 -0.35 1.13 -17.81
C ILE A 118 -1.56 2.05 -17.87
N TRP A 119 -2.27 2.21 -16.76
CA TRP A 119 -3.48 3.03 -16.70
C TRP A 119 -3.21 4.47 -17.12
N SER A 120 -2.18 5.10 -16.59
CA SER A 120 -1.85 6.49 -16.89
C SER A 120 -1.32 6.71 -18.31
N SER A 121 -0.67 5.69 -18.92
CA SER A 121 -0.22 5.75 -20.30
C SER A 121 -1.41 5.75 -21.26
N LEU A 122 -2.45 4.94 -20.98
CA LEU A 122 -3.70 4.97 -21.74
C LEU A 122 -4.42 6.33 -21.65
N HIS A 123 -4.13 7.11 -20.62
CA HIS A 123 -4.63 8.50 -20.45
C HIS A 123 -3.58 9.56 -20.84
N GLY A 124 -2.54 9.19 -21.60
CA GLY A 124 -1.56 10.11 -22.17
C GLY A 124 -0.51 10.66 -21.22
N THR A 125 -0.35 10.14 -20.00
CA THR A 125 0.57 10.72 -19.00
C THR A 125 1.77 9.85 -18.62
N GLY A 126 1.66 8.52 -18.67
CA GLY A 126 2.75 7.59 -18.37
C GLY A 126 3.36 7.73 -16.96
N LYS A 127 2.54 8.13 -15.97
CA LYS A 127 2.95 8.32 -14.58
C LYS A 127 3.11 6.99 -13.86
N ILE A 128 3.90 6.99 -12.79
CA ILE A 128 4.03 5.88 -11.84
C ILE A 128 3.55 6.33 -10.46
N VAL A 129 3.39 5.39 -9.53
CA VAL A 129 3.16 5.72 -8.13
C VAL A 129 4.33 6.54 -7.60
N PRO A 130 4.16 7.78 -7.09
CA PRO A 130 5.27 8.61 -6.64
C PRO A 130 5.93 8.05 -5.37
N TYR A 131 7.24 8.27 -5.20
CA TYR A 131 7.95 7.89 -3.97
C TYR A 131 7.36 8.57 -2.74
N ARG A 132 7.12 9.85 -2.84
CA ARG A 132 6.66 10.68 -1.71
C ARG A 132 5.36 11.42 -2.04
N ARG A 133 4.49 11.49 -1.05
CA ARG A 133 3.34 12.39 -1.00
C ARG A 133 3.27 12.97 0.41
N LYS A 134 3.71 14.21 0.58
CA LYS A 134 3.88 14.84 1.90
C LYS A 134 4.75 13.97 2.83
N GLN A 135 4.21 13.50 3.96
CA GLN A 135 4.91 12.63 4.92
C GLN A 135 4.75 11.13 4.60
N VAL A 136 3.97 10.78 3.57
CA VAL A 136 3.82 9.38 3.13
C VAL A 136 4.92 9.03 2.15
N ILE A 137 5.69 7.97 2.44
CA ILE A 137 6.77 7.44 1.61
C ILE A 137 6.50 6.00 1.18
N ARG A 138 7.09 5.58 0.07
CA ARG A 138 6.88 4.26 -0.55
C ARG A 138 8.22 3.59 -0.89
N PRO A 139 8.99 3.18 0.12
CA PRO A 139 10.35 2.68 -0.09
C PRO A 139 10.42 1.32 -0.78
N PHE A 140 9.32 0.57 -0.85
CA PHE A 140 9.31 -0.81 -1.36
C PHE A 140 9.01 -0.93 -2.86
N ARG A 141 8.83 0.17 -3.59
CA ARG A 141 8.47 0.21 -5.02
C ARG A 141 9.44 -0.50 -5.99
N LEU A 142 10.60 -0.92 -5.53
CA LEU A 142 11.58 -1.67 -6.33
C LEU A 142 11.37 -3.20 -6.27
N ASN A 143 10.42 -3.66 -5.47
CA ASN A 143 10.18 -5.08 -5.22
C ASN A 143 8.86 -5.50 -5.85
N THR A 144 8.83 -6.70 -6.44
CA THR A 144 7.62 -7.30 -6.97
C THR A 144 6.75 -7.90 -5.87
N LYS A 145 5.46 -8.06 -6.12
CA LYS A 145 4.49 -8.68 -5.21
C LYS A 145 4.93 -10.05 -4.70
N ASP A 146 5.50 -10.89 -5.56
CA ASP A 146 5.99 -12.23 -5.21
C ASP A 146 6.98 -12.23 -4.05
N LYS A 147 7.79 -11.17 -3.92
CA LYS A 147 8.72 -11.06 -2.80
C LYS A 147 8.03 -10.91 -1.46
N PHE A 148 6.87 -10.27 -1.44
CA PHE A 148 6.09 -10.13 -0.20
C PHE A 148 5.49 -11.48 0.19
N TYR A 149 4.93 -12.24 -0.75
CA TYR A 149 4.48 -13.59 -0.48
C TYR A 149 5.61 -14.52 -0.02
N THR A 150 6.77 -14.49 -0.71
CA THR A 150 7.96 -15.26 -0.30
C THR A 150 8.43 -14.91 1.11
N TRP A 151 8.35 -13.62 1.50
CA TRP A 151 8.69 -13.19 2.85
C TRP A 151 7.66 -13.68 3.87
N ALA A 152 6.38 -13.52 3.58
CA ALA A 152 5.30 -13.97 4.45
C ALA A 152 5.37 -15.47 4.72
N GLU A 153 5.58 -16.28 3.68
CA GLU A 153 5.78 -17.73 3.80
C GLU A 153 7.01 -18.08 4.65
N LYS A 154 8.17 -17.45 4.35
CA LYS A 154 9.42 -17.74 5.05
C LYS A 154 9.39 -17.42 6.53
N TYR A 155 8.67 -16.38 6.93
CA TYR A 155 8.62 -15.90 8.32
C TYR A 155 7.27 -16.13 8.98
N SER A 156 6.39 -16.93 8.34
CA SER A 156 5.04 -17.27 8.83
C SER A 156 4.27 -16.03 9.27
N ILE A 157 4.23 -15.01 8.37
CA ILE A 157 3.49 -13.76 8.63
C ILE A 157 2.03 -13.97 8.29
N ASP A 158 1.17 -13.84 9.27
CA ASP A 158 -0.28 -13.87 9.07
C ASP A 158 -0.76 -12.59 8.38
N PHE A 159 -1.71 -12.76 7.46
CA PHE A 159 -2.37 -11.67 6.75
C PHE A 159 -3.78 -12.08 6.34
N ILE A 160 -4.62 -11.11 6.05
CA ILE A 160 -5.96 -11.34 5.51
C ILE A 160 -5.98 -11.08 4.01
N GLU A 161 -6.77 -11.88 3.29
CA GLU A 161 -7.07 -11.64 1.89
C GLU A 161 -8.39 -10.89 1.76
N ASP A 162 -8.34 -9.72 1.14
CA ASP A 162 -9.55 -8.97 0.83
C ASP A 162 -10.13 -9.50 -0.50
N LEU A 163 -11.26 -10.20 -0.40
CA LEU A 163 -11.97 -10.75 -1.56
C LEU A 163 -12.38 -9.69 -2.59
N SER A 164 -12.49 -8.42 -2.18
CA SER A 164 -12.80 -7.31 -3.09
C SER A 164 -11.68 -7.04 -4.10
N ASN A 165 -10.45 -7.52 -3.83
CA ASN A 165 -9.33 -7.43 -4.77
C ASN A 165 -9.55 -8.22 -6.08
N ASN A 166 -10.50 -9.16 -6.09
CA ASN A 166 -10.86 -9.94 -7.27
C ASN A 166 -12.00 -9.33 -8.09
N ASN A 167 -12.66 -8.28 -7.58
CA ASN A 167 -13.75 -7.64 -8.30
C ASN A 167 -13.22 -6.71 -9.39
N THR A 168 -13.37 -7.13 -10.67
CA THR A 168 -12.92 -6.38 -11.84
C THR A 168 -13.81 -5.19 -12.23
N ASP A 169 -14.93 -4.95 -11.54
CA ASP A 169 -15.70 -3.71 -11.70
C ASP A 169 -14.88 -2.48 -11.24
N TYR A 170 -13.93 -2.69 -10.35
CA TYR A 170 -12.97 -1.66 -10.00
C TYR A 170 -11.88 -1.55 -11.06
N MET A 171 -11.73 -0.38 -11.65
CA MET A 171 -10.78 -0.13 -12.74
C MET A 171 -9.35 -0.58 -12.42
N ARG A 172 -8.90 -0.42 -11.18
CA ARG A 172 -7.57 -0.85 -10.76
C ARG A 172 -7.42 -2.37 -10.79
N ASN A 173 -8.43 -3.10 -10.34
CA ASN A 173 -8.44 -4.57 -10.41
C ASN A 173 -8.53 -5.05 -11.86
N TYR A 174 -9.31 -4.36 -12.70
CA TYR A 174 -9.35 -4.65 -14.15
C TYR A 174 -7.97 -4.50 -14.79
N VAL A 175 -7.25 -3.41 -14.49
CA VAL A 175 -5.87 -3.24 -14.99
C VAL A 175 -4.96 -4.37 -14.50
N ARG A 176 -5.06 -4.76 -13.23
CA ARG A 176 -4.24 -5.82 -12.62
C ARG A 176 -4.52 -7.19 -13.22
N HIS A 177 -5.79 -7.58 -13.33
CA HIS A 177 -6.18 -8.95 -13.66
C HIS A 177 -6.33 -9.17 -15.17
N GLU A 178 -6.69 -8.11 -15.93
CA GLU A 178 -6.95 -8.22 -17.35
C GLU A 178 -5.83 -7.57 -18.20
N LEU A 179 -5.55 -6.30 -18.02
CA LEU A 179 -4.62 -5.59 -18.90
C LEU A 179 -3.16 -5.94 -18.66
N MET A 180 -2.73 -6.03 -17.39
CA MET A 180 -1.32 -6.28 -17.06
C MET A 180 -0.82 -7.63 -17.58
N PRO A 181 -1.57 -8.75 -17.50
CA PRO A 181 -1.16 -10.02 -18.10
C PRO A 181 -0.96 -9.92 -19.62
N HIS A 182 -1.84 -9.21 -20.32
CA HIS A 182 -1.71 -8.99 -21.76
C HIS A 182 -0.51 -8.09 -22.10
N ALA A 183 -0.30 -7.02 -21.34
CA ALA A 183 0.87 -6.15 -21.51
C ALA A 183 2.19 -6.90 -21.29
N LEU A 184 2.24 -7.82 -20.34
CA LEU A 184 3.40 -8.66 -20.05
C LEU A 184 3.65 -9.72 -21.15
N LYS A 185 2.61 -10.19 -21.86
CA LYS A 185 2.79 -11.02 -23.06
C LYS A 185 3.44 -10.23 -24.20
N VAL A 186 3.06 -8.96 -24.38
CA VAL A 186 3.67 -8.08 -25.39
C VAL A 186 5.10 -7.69 -25.00
N ASN A 187 5.32 -7.37 -23.73
CA ASN A 187 6.64 -7.02 -23.21
C ASN A 187 6.93 -7.72 -21.88
N PRO A 188 7.54 -8.93 -21.89
CA PRO A 188 7.93 -9.62 -20.65
C PRO A 188 8.91 -8.83 -19.78
N GLY A 189 9.58 -7.82 -20.35
CA GLY A 189 10.48 -6.91 -19.63
C GLY A 189 9.80 -5.68 -19.01
N LEU A 190 8.48 -5.58 -19.01
CA LEU A 190 7.74 -4.39 -18.57
C LEU A 190 8.10 -3.94 -17.15
N HIS A 191 8.25 -4.87 -16.20
CA HIS A 191 8.73 -4.56 -14.86
C HIS A 191 10.12 -3.90 -14.86
N LYS A 192 11.02 -4.29 -15.77
CA LYS A 192 12.35 -3.67 -15.90
C LYS A 192 12.22 -2.24 -16.44
N VAL A 193 11.33 -2.00 -17.40
CA VAL A 193 11.06 -0.66 -17.95
C VAL A 193 10.54 0.27 -16.85
N VAL A 194 9.51 -0.15 -16.13
CA VAL A 194 8.92 0.67 -15.06
C VAL A 194 9.89 0.86 -13.90
N ARG A 195 10.68 -0.16 -13.53
CA ARG A 195 11.72 -0.04 -12.50
C ARG A 195 12.76 1.03 -12.83
N LYS A 196 13.15 1.19 -14.10
CA LYS A 196 14.05 2.27 -14.52
C LYS A 196 13.41 3.64 -14.22
N LYS A 197 12.12 3.82 -14.53
CA LYS A 197 11.39 5.05 -14.20
C LYS A 197 11.33 5.30 -12.68
N VAL A 198 11.09 4.26 -11.88
CA VAL A 198 11.09 4.36 -10.41
C VAL A 198 12.46 4.83 -9.89
N LEU A 199 13.56 4.34 -10.47
CA LEU A 199 14.92 4.71 -10.06
C LEU A 199 15.26 6.17 -10.44
N THR A 200 14.76 6.67 -11.56
CA THR A 200 15.04 8.04 -12.02
C THR A 200 14.21 9.11 -11.31
N GLU A 201 13.12 8.73 -10.60
CA GLU A 201 12.28 9.70 -9.88
C GLU A 201 12.94 10.28 -8.62
N VAL A 202 13.95 9.62 -8.06
CA VAL A 202 14.60 9.98 -6.77
C VAL A 202 15.98 10.63 -6.99
N GLY A 203 16.28 10.96 -8.25
CA GLY A 203 17.48 11.72 -8.61
C GLY A 203 17.29 13.22 -8.40
#